data_056a9a0fb5c29258c8b36f035ed024fc
#
_entry.id   056a9a0fb5c29258c8b36f035ed024fc
#
_cell.length_a   1.000
_cell.length_b   1.000
_cell.length_c   1.000
_cell.angle_alpha   90.00
_cell.angle_beta   90.00
_cell.angle_gamma   90.00
#
_symmetry.space_group_name_H-M   'P 1'
#
loop_
_entity.id
_entity.type
_entity.pdbx_description
1 polymer ?
#
loop_
_entity_poly.entity_id
_entity_poly.type
_entity_poly.pdbx_seq_one_letter_code
_entity_poly.pdbx_strand_id
1 'polypeptide(L)'
;MMRAELIRELHDSRLVAVLRSKTAEEAMLTAKSAASAGVKFVEVTLSVPGALEVIAALVREPTVHVGAGTVLSKKQAEAAITAGARFVVSPSSELDLINICHEADVACYPGAATPTEIYA
;
A
#
# COMPACT_ATOMS: atom_id res chain seq x y z
N MET A 1 3.28 -0.60 14.08
CA MET A 1 2.45 0.63 14.00
C MET A 1 1.00 0.26 13.77
N MET A 2 0.11 0.83 14.53
CA MET A 2 -1.32 0.60 14.39
C MET A 2 -1.89 1.40 13.21
N ARG A 3 -2.98 0.88 12.64
CA ARG A 3 -3.64 1.50 11.48
C ARG A 3 -3.97 2.99 11.70
N ALA A 4 -4.50 3.34 12.85
CA ALA A 4 -4.87 4.73 13.17
C ALA A 4 -3.67 5.68 13.16
N GLU A 5 -2.53 5.23 13.65
CA GLU A 5 -1.30 6.02 13.64
C GLU A 5 -0.78 6.23 12.23
N LEU A 6 -0.81 5.19 11.41
CA LEU A 6 -0.37 5.27 10.02
C LEU A 6 -1.24 6.24 9.22
N ILE A 7 -2.56 6.19 9.43
CA ILE A 7 -3.49 7.10 8.75
C ILE A 7 -3.20 8.56 9.13
N ARG A 8 -2.90 8.84 10.40
CA ARG A 8 -2.53 10.18 10.83
C ARG A 8 -1.23 10.65 10.20
N GLU A 9 -0.21 9.81 10.18
CA GLU A 9 1.07 10.15 9.57
C GLU A 9 0.93 10.41 8.08
N LEU A 10 0.12 9.62 7.38
CA LEU A 10 -0.14 9.83 5.96
C LEU A 10 -0.86 11.17 5.73
N HIS A 11 -1.85 11.46 6.56
CA HIS A 11 -2.56 12.74 6.50
C HIS A 11 -1.61 13.92 6.68
N ASP A 12 -0.68 13.82 7.61
CA ASP A 12 0.29 14.89 7.88
C ASP A 12 1.33 15.02 6.75
N SER A 13 1.80 13.90 6.21
CA SER A 13 2.81 13.92 5.13
C SER A 13 2.23 14.28 3.77
N ARG A 14 0.96 13.94 3.51
CA ARG A 14 0.20 14.28 2.31
C ARG A 14 0.79 13.80 0.98
N LEU A 15 1.70 12.84 1.02
CA LEU A 15 2.42 12.40 -0.16
C LEU A 15 2.66 10.91 -0.14
N VAL A 16 2.33 10.25 -1.25
CA VAL A 16 2.62 8.84 -1.48
C VAL A 16 3.32 8.71 -2.83
N ALA A 17 4.48 8.05 -2.84
CA ALA A 17 5.14 7.70 -4.09
C ALA A 17 4.57 6.38 -4.59
N VAL A 18 3.98 6.39 -5.78
CA VAL A 18 3.38 5.19 -6.40
C VAL A 18 4.37 4.61 -7.40
N LEU A 19 4.76 3.34 -7.18
CA LEU A 19 5.74 2.65 -8.01
C LEU A 19 5.02 1.73 -9.00
N ARG A 20 5.16 2.04 -10.30
CA ARG A 20 4.63 1.25 -11.41
C ARG A 20 5.75 0.86 -12.37
N SER A 21 6.83 0.37 -11.82
CA SER A 21 8.03 0.05 -12.58
C SER A 21 7.89 -1.22 -13.40
N LYS A 22 8.72 -1.37 -14.44
CA LYS A 22 8.73 -2.57 -15.28
C LYS A 22 9.46 -3.74 -14.64
N THR A 23 10.33 -3.46 -13.68
CA THR A 23 11.13 -4.48 -12.98
C THR A 23 11.14 -4.22 -11.47
N ALA A 24 11.40 -5.27 -10.71
CA ALA A 24 11.58 -5.15 -9.25
C ALA A 24 12.78 -4.26 -8.90
N GLU A 25 13.84 -4.34 -9.68
CA GLU A 25 15.05 -3.53 -9.46
C GLU A 25 14.77 -2.04 -9.60
N GLU A 26 14.03 -1.65 -10.65
CA GLU A 26 13.62 -0.25 -10.84
C GLU A 26 12.74 0.22 -9.68
N ALA A 27 11.81 -0.61 -9.25
CA ALA A 27 10.94 -0.29 -8.11
C ALA A 27 11.76 -0.03 -6.85
N MET A 28 12.73 -0.88 -6.55
CA MET A 28 13.61 -0.72 -5.39
C MET A 28 14.43 0.56 -5.46
N LEU A 29 15.02 0.86 -6.62
CA LEU A 29 15.81 2.08 -6.82
C LEU A 29 14.94 3.33 -6.65
N THR A 30 13.76 3.34 -7.25
CA THR A 30 12.81 4.46 -7.14
C THR A 30 12.37 4.67 -5.69
N ALA A 31 12.04 3.59 -4.99
CA ALA A 31 11.66 3.66 -3.59
C ALA A 31 12.77 4.25 -2.72
N LYS A 32 13.99 3.79 -2.90
CA LYS A 32 15.14 4.30 -2.15
C LYS A 32 15.42 5.77 -2.44
N SER A 33 15.29 6.16 -3.71
CA SER A 33 15.46 7.56 -4.11
C SER A 33 14.39 8.45 -3.48
N ALA A 34 13.14 8.00 -3.49
CA ALA A 34 12.04 8.71 -2.85
C ALA A 34 12.25 8.85 -1.34
N ALA A 35 12.67 7.78 -0.68
CA ALA A 35 12.99 7.79 0.75
C ALA A 35 14.11 8.77 1.07
N SER A 36 15.18 8.78 0.27
CA SER A 36 16.28 9.70 0.43
C SER A 36 15.87 11.17 0.27
N ALA A 37 14.86 11.42 -0.54
CA ALA A 37 14.29 12.75 -0.73
C ALA A 37 13.28 13.15 0.37
N GLY A 38 13.00 12.27 1.33
CA GLY A 38 12.11 12.56 2.44
C GLY A 38 10.67 12.05 2.27
N VAL A 39 10.39 11.29 1.23
CA VAL A 39 9.06 10.67 1.05
C VAL A 39 8.92 9.52 2.05
N LYS A 40 7.86 9.55 2.84
CA LYS A 40 7.65 8.58 3.92
C LYS A 40 6.73 7.42 3.53
N PHE A 41 5.92 7.58 2.50
CA PHE A 41 4.93 6.57 2.08
C PHE A 41 5.20 6.14 0.65
N VAL A 42 5.33 4.84 0.47
CA VAL A 42 5.61 4.23 -0.83
C VAL A 42 4.59 3.14 -1.11
N GLU A 43 3.94 3.21 -2.25
CA GLU A 43 2.95 2.24 -2.70
C GLU A 43 3.53 1.44 -3.87
N VAL A 44 3.68 0.13 -3.67
CA VAL A 44 4.11 -0.77 -4.75
C VAL A 44 2.86 -1.34 -5.40
N THR A 45 2.64 -1.05 -6.69
CA THR A 45 1.50 -1.64 -7.38
C THR A 45 1.77 -3.11 -7.68
N LEU A 46 0.75 -3.97 -7.52
CA LEU A 46 0.91 -5.41 -7.73
C LEU A 46 1.17 -5.78 -9.19
N SER A 47 1.08 -4.83 -10.11
CA SER A 47 1.50 -5.00 -11.50
C SER A 47 3.02 -5.05 -11.68
N VAL A 48 3.79 -4.60 -10.71
CA VAL A 48 5.25 -4.70 -10.75
C VAL A 48 5.66 -6.16 -10.63
N PRO A 49 6.49 -6.69 -11.54
CA PRO A 49 7.02 -8.06 -11.40
C PRO A 49 7.78 -8.21 -10.09
N GLY A 50 7.45 -9.23 -9.31
CA GLY A 50 8.05 -9.42 -7.99
C GLY A 50 7.59 -8.41 -6.94
N ALA A 51 6.39 -7.84 -7.09
CA ALA A 51 5.88 -6.80 -6.17
C ALA A 51 5.89 -7.22 -4.70
N LEU A 52 5.53 -8.47 -4.39
CA LEU A 52 5.51 -8.95 -3.01
C LEU A 52 6.90 -8.98 -2.39
N GLU A 53 7.91 -9.38 -3.15
CA GLU A 53 9.30 -9.39 -2.71
C GLU A 53 9.83 -7.96 -2.52
N VAL A 54 9.42 -7.03 -3.36
CA VAL A 54 9.75 -5.61 -3.21
C VAL A 54 9.13 -5.05 -1.92
N ILE A 55 7.86 -5.36 -1.67
CA ILE A 55 7.21 -4.96 -0.42
C ILE A 55 7.95 -5.52 0.78
N ALA A 56 8.25 -6.82 0.78
CA ALA A 56 8.95 -7.48 1.88
C ALA A 56 10.33 -6.85 2.15
N ALA A 57 11.03 -6.45 1.10
CA ALA A 57 12.32 -5.78 1.25
C ALA A 57 12.17 -4.37 1.81
N LEU A 58 11.20 -3.60 1.32
CA LEU A 58 10.96 -2.22 1.75
C LEU A 58 10.44 -2.11 3.18
N VAL A 59 9.73 -3.12 3.67
CA VAL A 59 9.26 -3.14 5.07
C VAL A 59 10.42 -3.05 6.05
N ARG A 60 11.60 -3.48 5.66
CA ARG A 60 12.81 -3.42 6.50
C ARG A 60 13.43 -2.02 6.57
N GLU A 61 13.04 -1.12 5.68
CA GLU A 61 13.52 0.26 5.70
C GLU A 61 12.78 1.06 6.77
N PRO A 62 13.47 1.54 7.82
CA PRO A 62 12.80 2.18 8.94
C PRO A 62 12.18 3.55 8.63
N THR A 63 12.58 4.16 7.51
CA THR A 63 12.16 5.51 7.14
C THR A 63 10.95 5.55 6.23
N VAL A 64 10.45 4.40 5.76
CA VAL A 64 9.31 4.34 4.86
C VAL A 64 8.21 3.42 5.40
N HIS A 65 6.98 3.81 5.12
CA HIS A 65 5.81 2.95 5.27
C HIS A 65 5.44 2.45 3.88
N VAL A 66 5.43 1.14 3.70
CA VAL A 66 5.13 0.55 2.40
C VAL A 66 3.72 -0.02 2.35
N GLY A 67 3.05 0.22 1.24
CA GLY A 67 1.74 -0.34 0.96
C GLY A 67 1.69 -1.01 -0.41
N ALA A 68 0.59 -1.71 -0.66
CA ALA A 68 0.31 -2.36 -1.93
C ALA A 68 -0.79 -1.61 -2.67
N GLY A 69 -0.60 -1.37 -3.96
CA GLY A 69 -1.58 -0.73 -4.81
C GLY A 69 -2.12 -1.65 -5.89
N THR A 70 -3.21 -1.23 -6.51
CA THR A 70 -3.91 -2.01 -7.54
C THR A 70 -4.29 -3.40 -7.03
N VAL A 71 -4.75 -3.44 -5.79
CA VAL A 71 -5.21 -4.68 -5.15
C VAL A 71 -6.65 -4.92 -5.57
N LEU A 72 -6.90 -6.04 -6.27
CA LEU A 72 -8.17 -6.30 -6.93
C LEU A 72 -8.96 -7.45 -6.29
N SER A 73 -8.38 -8.16 -5.33
CA SER A 73 -9.03 -9.30 -4.71
C SER A 73 -8.60 -9.49 -3.27
N LYS A 74 -9.42 -10.23 -2.51
CA LYS A 74 -9.11 -10.66 -1.16
C LYS A 74 -7.77 -11.39 -1.08
N LYS A 75 -7.54 -12.31 -2.02
CA LYS A 75 -6.31 -13.10 -2.07
C LYS A 75 -5.07 -12.23 -2.25
N GLN A 76 -5.16 -11.23 -3.12
CA GLN A 76 -4.07 -10.26 -3.31
C GLN A 76 -3.83 -9.42 -2.05
N ALA A 77 -4.90 -9.00 -1.39
CA ALA A 77 -4.79 -8.27 -0.12
C ALA A 77 -4.10 -9.12 0.96
N GLU A 78 -4.50 -10.38 1.10
CA GLU A 78 -3.88 -11.30 2.06
C GLU A 78 -2.38 -11.48 1.78
N ALA A 79 -2.02 -11.65 0.52
CA ALA A 79 -0.62 -11.81 0.13
C ALA A 79 0.20 -10.55 0.42
N ALA A 80 -0.35 -9.38 0.13
CA ALA A 80 0.31 -8.11 0.42
C ALA A 80 0.51 -7.89 1.92
N ILE A 81 -0.51 -8.19 2.72
CA ILE A 81 -0.43 -8.07 4.19
C ILE A 81 0.60 -9.05 4.74
N THR A 82 0.63 -10.28 4.24
CA THR A 82 1.63 -11.28 4.63
C THR A 82 3.05 -10.82 4.29
N ALA A 83 3.23 -10.12 3.17
CA ALA A 83 4.52 -9.55 2.80
C ALA A 83 4.93 -8.35 3.68
N GLY A 84 4.00 -7.81 4.45
CA GLY A 84 4.26 -6.72 5.39
C GLY A 84 3.68 -5.37 5.02
N ALA A 85 2.82 -5.31 3.99
CA ALA A 85 2.17 -4.06 3.61
C ALA A 85 1.37 -3.48 4.78
N ARG A 86 1.53 -2.18 5.02
CA ARG A 86 0.87 -1.47 6.11
C ARG A 86 -0.38 -0.73 5.66
N PHE A 87 -0.54 -0.58 4.37
CA PHE A 87 -1.77 -0.05 3.78
C PHE A 87 -2.01 -0.70 2.43
N VAL A 88 -3.27 -0.72 2.03
CA VAL A 88 -3.72 -1.35 0.77
C VAL A 88 -4.56 -0.34 0.02
N VAL A 89 -4.27 -0.16 -1.25
CA VAL A 89 -5.01 0.72 -2.16
C VAL A 89 -5.66 -0.11 -3.24
N SER A 90 -6.95 0.10 -3.44
CA SER A 90 -7.75 -0.60 -4.45
C SER A 90 -8.49 0.40 -5.33
N PRO A 91 -8.64 0.13 -6.63
CA PRO A 91 -9.44 0.98 -7.50
C PRO A 91 -10.95 0.82 -7.32
N SER A 92 -11.40 -0.14 -6.51
CA SER A 92 -12.82 -0.46 -6.34
C SER A 92 -13.19 -0.67 -4.87
N SER A 93 -14.51 -0.65 -4.59
CA SER A 93 -15.07 -0.81 -3.25
C SER A 93 -15.44 -2.27 -2.99
N GLU A 94 -14.45 -3.09 -2.68
CA GLU A 94 -14.66 -4.50 -2.35
C GLU A 94 -14.73 -4.66 -0.82
N LEU A 95 -15.91 -5.02 -0.30
CA LEU A 95 -16.13 -5.16 1.15
C LEU A 95 -15.24 -6.22 1.77
N ASP A 96 -15.04 -7.36 1.09
CA ASP A 96 -14.17 -8.43 1.59
C ASP A 96 -12.74 -7.95 1.78
N LEU A 97 -12.25 -7.11 0.86
CA LEU A 97 -10.94 -6.55 0.91
C LEU A 97 -10.80 -5.57 2.09
N ILE A 98 -11.81 -4.73 2.28
CA ILE A 98 -11.86 -3.79 3.41
C ILE A 98 -11.84 -4.55 4.73
N ASN A 99 -12.67 -5.58 4.86
CA ASN A 99 -12.78 -6.37 6.08
C ASN A 99 -11.45 -7.06 6.42
N ILE A 100 -10.79 -7.64 5.44
CA ILE A 100 -9.49 -8.29 5.65
C ILE A 100 -8.44 -7.30 6.16
N CYS A 101 -8.40 -6.12 5.57
CA CYS A 101 -7.48 -5.08 6.03
C CYS A 101 -7.77 -4.67 7.47
N HIS A 102 -9.04 -4.49 7.80
CA HIS A 102 -9.43 -4.12 9.17
C HIS A 102 -9.09 -5.20 10.19
N GLU A 103 -9.33 -6.47 9.86
CA GLU A 103 -8.97 -7.59 10.74
C GLU A 103 -7.47 -7.67 11.01
N ALA A 104 -6.66 -7.28 10.03
CA ALA A 104 -5.20 -7.26 10.16
C ALA A 104 -4.65 -5.95 10.72
N ASP A 105 -5.50 -4.99 11.07
CA ASP A 105 -5.13 -3.64 11.49
C ASP A 105 -4.29 -2.91 10.43
N VAL A 106 -4.68 -3.08 9.16
CA VAL A 106 -4.04 -2.45 8.00
C VAL A 106 -4.98 -1.39 7.45
N ALA A 107 -4.43 -0.23 7.10
CA ALA A 107 -5.21 0.84 6.50
C ALA A 107 -5.66 0.45 5.09
N CYS A 108 -6.89 0.74 4.73
CA CYS A 108 -7.45 0.44 3.42
C CYS A 108 -7.97 1.71 2.76
N TYR A 109 -7.57 1.92 1.52
CA TYR A 109 -8.01 3.05 0.70
C TYR A 109 -8.70 2.53 -0.56
N PRO A 110 -9.99 2.16 -0.44
CA PRO A 110 -10.74 1.66 -1.60
C PRO A 110 -11.20 2.80 -2.49
N GLY A 111 -11.30 2.52 -3.78
CA GLY A 111 -11.90 3.44 -4.73
C GLY A 111 -13.41 3.42 -4.62
N ALA A 112 -14.05 4.57 -4.85
CA ALA A 112 -15.50 4.70 -4.89
C ALA A 112 -15.87 5.84 -5.82
N ALA A 113 -16.90 5.63 -6.63
CA ALA A 113 -17.38 6.63 -7.57
C ALA A 113 -18.82 7.09 -7.29
N THR A 114 -19.52 6.43 -6.38
CA THR A 114 -20.91 6.71 -6.05
C THR A 114 -21.11 6.88 -4.55
N PRO A 115 -22.16 7.61 -4.12
CA PRO A 115 -22.49 7.73 -2.71
C PRO A 115 -22.72 6.38 -2.02
N THR A 116 -23.33 5.43 -2.71
CA THR A 116 -23.60 4.10 -2.17
C THR A 116 -22.29 3.37 -1.84
N GLU A 117 -21.31 3.45 -2.73
CA GLU A 117 -19.99 2.85 -2.51
C GLU A 117 -19.24 3.53 -1.36
N ILE A 118 -19.34 4.84 -1.24
CA ILE A 118 -18.69 5.60 -0.16
C ILE A 118 -19.23 5.21 1.19
N TYR A 119 -20.57 5.01 1.29
CA TYR A 119 -21.20 4.67 2.55
C TYR A 119 -21.20 3.17 2.87
N ALA A 120 -20.90 2.35 1.90
CA ALA A 120 -20.78 0.92 2.15
C ALA A 120 -19.58 0.59 3.01
#